data_6ce217635d3396be3f39e967a2c83292
#
_entry.id   6ce217635d3396be3f39e967a2c83292
#
_cell.length_a   1.000
_cell.length_b   1.000
_cell.length_c   1.000
_cell.angle_alpha   90.00
_cell.angle_beta   90.00
_cell.angle_gamma   90.00
#
_symmetry.space_group_name_H-M   'P 1'
#
loop_
_entity.id
_entity.type
_entity.pdbx_description
1 polymer ?
#
loop_
_entity_poly.entity_id
_entity_poly.type
_entity_poly.pdbx_seq_one_letter_code
_entity_poly.pdbx_strand_id
1 'polypeptide(L)'
;EEDYDVDYKKIPLIIQEHLLNNLTIDVDIVRTYFYGTMPVNKPEFSPNKQKAFYKYLKEECYFVTDVFEVDYQDDELSKPQTNALPVALASSLLYNAGLNTSYDIAAIALGDPDYVSMIKRARMLGKRILLIGIKNTPDTRLRTRTALLDYPVLYLDDHLETLKLDRHEHYRQCMSCDSEEMTNWHGTDFYCSKCRENDTRAQLRTCNNCNKEEETTWSEPYYYCFDCRESYRKSQNTFSM
;
A
#
# COMPACT_ATOMS: atom_id res chain seq x y z
N GLU A 1 0.47 0.65 23.36
CA GLU A 1 0.10 0.19 21.99
C GLU A 1 1.38 -0.39 21.40
N GLU A 2 1.38 -1.68 21.11
CA GLU A 2 2.50 -2.28 20.40
C GLU A 2 2.30 -2.02 18.91
N ASP A 3 3.25 -1.31 18.28
CA ASP A 3 3.31 -1.19 16.83
C ASP A 3 3.74 -2.54 16.26
N TYR A 4 2.87 -3.13 15.44
CA TYR A 4 3.23 -4.34 14.69
C TYR A 4 2.92 -4.16 13.21
N ASP A 5 3.75 -4.76 12.37
CA ASP A 5 3.51 -4.78 10.95
C ASP A 5 2.63 -5.97 10.57
N VAL A 6 1.73 -5.74 9.64
CA VAL A 6 0.78 -6.74 9.13
C VAL A 6 1.40 -7.49 7.94
N ASP A 7 1.37 -8.81 8.01
CA ASP A 7 1.65 -9.68 6.86
C ASP A 7 0.40 -9.79 5.97
N TYR A 8 0.35 -8.96 4.95
CA TYR A 8 -0.78 -8.93 4.03
C TYR A 8 -0.98 -10.23 3.24
N LYS A 9 0.06 -11.08 3.11
CA LYS A 9 -0.04 -12.39 2.45
C LYS A 9 -0.97 -13.33 3.21
N LYS A 10 -1.13 -13.14 4.51
CA LYS A 10 -1.94 -13.98 5.38
C LYS A 10 -3.43 -13.64 5.34
N ILE A 11 -3.80 -12.42 4.88
CA ILE A 11 -5.22 -12.00 4.85
C ILE A 11 -6.09 -12.94 3.99
N PRO A 12 -5.72 -13.30 2.76
CA PRO A 12 -6.49 -14.26 1.96
C PRO A 12 -6.64 -15.63 2.65
N LEU A 13 -5.59 -16.12 3.31
CA LEU A 13 -5.60 -17.39 4.01
C LEU A 13 -6.57 -17.37 5.20
N ILE A 14 -6.57 -16.30 5.98
CA ILE A 14 -7.51 -16.10 7.10
C ILE A 14 -8.96 -16.10 6.60
N ILE A 15 -9.23 -15.48 5.45
CA ILE A 15 -10.57 -15.48 4.85
C ILE A 15 -11.00 -16.90 4.48
N GLN A 16 -10.13 -17.69 3.84
CA GLN A 16 -10.40 -19.08 3.48
C GLN A 16 -10.64 -19.91 4.73
N GLU A 17 -9.78 -19.82 5.73
CA GLU A 17 -9.92 -20.54 7.00
C GLU A 17 -11.20 -20.18 7.74
N HIS A 18 -11.55 -18.89 7.77
CA HIS A 18 -12.78 -18.42 8.41
C HIS A 18 -14.02 -18.99 7.74
N LEU A 19 -14.08 -18.98 6.42
CA LEU A 19 -15.22 -19.53 5.67
C LEU A 19 -15.30 -21.05 5.82
N LEU A 20 -14.17 -21.74 5.79
CA LEU A 20 -14.13 -23.19 5.94
C LEU A 20 -14.50 -23.62 7.36
N ASN A 21 -13.83 -23.08 8.38
CA ASN A 21 -13.95 -23.56 9.76
C ASN A 21 -15.26 -23.12 10.43
N ASN A 22 -15.73 -21.90 10.13
CA ASN A 22 -16.93 -21.36 10.80
C ASN A 22 -18.22 -21.60 10.00
N LEU A 23 -18.13 -21.74 8.69
CA LEU A 23 -19.30 -21.81 7.81
C LEU A 23 -19.33 -23.07 6.93
N THR A 24 -18.30 -23.89 6.99
CA THR A 24 -18.14 -25.10 6.17
C THR A 24 -18.21 -24.81 4.67
N ILE A 25 -17.67 -23.63 4.27
CA ILE A 25 -17.63 -23.19 2.88
C ILE A 25 -16.18 -23.23 2.43
N ASP A 26 -15.89 -24.14 1.52
CA ASP A 26 -14.59 -24.22 0.85
C ASP A 26 -14.54 -23.23 -0.33
N VAL A 27 -13.51 -22.38 -0.37
CA VAL A 27 -13.38 -21.32 -1.37
C VAL A 27 -11.96 -21.18 -1.89
N ASP A 28 -11.85 -20.81 -3.15
CA ASP A 28 -10.62 -20.34 -3.75
C ASP A 28 -10.61 -18.81 -3.85
N ILE A 29 -9.50 -18.18 -3.45
CA ILE A 29 -9.33 -16.74 -3.61
C ILE A 29 -8.92 -16.44 -5.06
N VAL A 30 -9.87 -16.04 -5.86
CA VAL A 30 -9.64 -15.76 -7.29
C VAL A 30 -8.71 -14.55 -7.47
N ARG A 31 -8.93 -13.49 -6.69
CA ARG A 31 -8.16 -12.25 -6.78
C ARG A 31 -8.35 -11.36 -5.56
N THR A 32 -7.27 -10.73 -5.13
CA THR A 32 -7.30 -9.71 -4.08
C THR A 32 -7.01 -8.34 -4.67
N TYR A 33 -7.85 -7.36 -4.35
CA TYR A 33 -7.70 -5.97 -4.77
C TYR A 33 -7.35 -5.10 -3.58
N PHE A 34 -6.50 -4.12 -3.81
CA PHE A 34 -6.18 -3.09 -2.84
C PHE A 34 -6.37 -1.71 -3.47
N TYR A 35 -7.21 -0.90 -2.85
CA TYR A 35 -7.46 0.49 -3.24
C TYR A 35 -6.86 1.40 -2.19
N GLY A 36 -5.99 2.31 -2.62
CA GLY A 36 -5.27 3.20 -1.72
C GLY A 36 -5.15 4.62 -2.25
N THR A 37 -4.78 5.54 -1.36
CA THR A 37 -4.44 6.91 -1.72
C THR A 37 -2.99 7.20 -1.41
N MET A 38 -2.36 8.04 -2.22
CA MET A 38 -1.00 8.53 -2.02
C MET A 38 -1.03 10.05 -1.91
N PRO A 39 -0.76 10.63 -0.73
CA PRO A 39 -0.69 12.07 -0.58
C PRO A 39 0.53 12.63 -1.33
N VAL A 40 0.29 13.68 -2.15
CA VAL A 40 1.33 14.27 -3.01
C VAL A 40 2.07 15.40 -2.30
N ASN A 41 1.40 16.16 -1.42
CA ASN A 41 1.91 17.41 -0.84
C ASN A 41 2.07 17.39 0.69
N LYS A 42 2.11 16.22 1.34
CA LYS A 42 2.36 16.14 2.80
C LYS A 42 3.80 15.74 3.07
N PRO A 43 4.61 16.66 3.67
CA PRO A 43 6.01 16.36 3.99
C PRO A 43 6.19 15.26 5.03
N GLU A 44 5.16 14.99 5.85
CA GLU A 44 5.14 13.94 6.86
C GLU A 44 5.08 12.52 6.25
N PHE A 45 4.59 12.42 5.03
CA PHE A 45 4.50 11.16 4.31
C PHE A 45 5.70 11.01 3.36
N SER A 46 6.51 9.99 3.60
CA SER A 46 7.57 9.63 2.67
C SER A 46 6.99 8.96 1.42
N PRO A 47 6.97 9.62 0.25
CA PRO A 47 6.43 9.01 -0.98
C PRO A 47 7.15 7.71 -1.34
N ASN A 48 8.42 7.60 -1.00
CA ASN A 48 9.21 6.40 -1.27
C ASN A 48 8.77 5.20 -0.42
N LYS A 49 8.44 5.42 0.86
CA LYS A 49 7.92 4.36 1.73
C LYS A 49 6.57 3.84 1.23
N GLN A 50 5.70 4.75 0.80
CA GLN A 50 4.39 4.38 0.26
C GLN A 50 4.52 3.63 -1.07
N LYS A 51 5.36 4.10 -1.98
CA LYS A 51 5.65 3.40 -3.24
C LYS A 51 6.21 2.01 -2.98
N ALA A 52 7.13 1.86 -2.01
CA ALA A 52 7.67 0.58 -1.61
C ALA A 52 6.58 -0.35 -1.04
N PHE A 53 5.65 0.18 -0.23
CA PHE A 53 4.52 -0.58 0.28
C PHE A 53 3.59 -1.07 -0.84
N TYR A 54 3.21 -0.21 -1.78
CA TYR A 54 2.36 -0.64 -2.90
C TYR A 54 3.07 -1.62 -3.84
N LYS A 55 4.39 -1.45 -4.01
CA LYS A 55 5.21 -2.41 -4.74
C LYS A 55 5.20 -3.77 -4.05
N TYR A 56 5.38 -3.81 -2.72
CA TYR A 56 5.30 -5.03 -1.92
C TYR A 56 3.94 -5.73 -2.07
N LEU A 57 2.82 -4.99 -1.97
CA LEU A 57 1.50 -5.57 -2.17
C LEU A 57 1.34 -6.19 -3.55
N LYS A 58 1.86 -5.54 -4.59
CA LYS A 58 1.75 -6.00 -5.97
C LYS A 58 2.66 -7.18 -6.28
N GLU A 59 3.94 -7.09 -5.92
CA GLU A 59 4.98 -8.04 -6.34
C GLU A 59 5.09 -9.23 -5.39
N GLU A 60 4.91 -8.99 -4.08
CA GLU A 60 5.09 -10.02 -3.05
C GLU A 60 3.76 -10.64 -2.58
N CYS A 61 2.70 -9.83 -2.50
CA CYS A 61 1.38 -10.31 -2.08
C CYS A 61 0.47 -10.66 -3.26
N TYR A 62 0.89 -10.35 -4.50
CA TYR A 62 0.11 -10.57 -5.73
C TYR A 62 -1.26 -9.88 -5.74
N PHE A 63 -1.37 -8.72 -5.05
CA PHE A 63 -2.59 -7.95 -5.06
C PHE A 63 -2.69 -7.09 -6.33
N VAL A 64 -3.89 -6.93 -6.84
CA VAL A 64 -4.18 -5.89 -7.84
C VAL A 64 -4.32 -4.57 -7.10
N THR A 65 -3.34 -3.69 -7.27
CA THR A 65 -3.32 -2.40 -6.57
C THR A 65 -3.78 -1.28 -7.47
N ASP A 66 -4.69 -0.45 -6.96
CA ASP A 66 -5.16 0.77 -7.59
C ASP A 66 -4.95 1.93 -6.62
N VAL A 67 -4.06 2.86 -6.96
CA VAL A 67 -3.56 3.90 -6.06
C VAL A 67 -3.78 5.26 -6.67
N PHE A 68 -4.51 6.12 -5.94
CA PHE A 68 -4.88 7.46 -6.39
C PHE A 68 -4.02 8.51 -5.70
N GLU A 69 -3.39 9.36 -6.49
CA GLU A 69 -2.70 10.54 -5.97
C GLU A 69 -3.73 11.54 -5.46
N VAL A 70 -3.53 12.02 -4.24
CA VAL A 70 -4.43 12.95 -3.57
C VAL A 70 -3.66 14.16 -3.08
N ASP A 71 -4.09 15.32 -3.50
CA ASP A 71 -3.63 16.59 -2.96
C ASP A 71 -4.43 16.93 -1.70
N TYR A 72 -3.76 17.01 -0.57
CA TYR A 72 -4.34 17.49 0.68
C TYR A 72 -4.01 18.99 0.78
N GLN A 73 -5.01 19.85 0.62
CA GLN A 73 -4.85 21.25 0.94
C GLN A 73 -4.60 21.42 2.44
N ASP A 74 -3.89 22.49 2.82
CA ASP A 74 -3.26 22.79 4.12
C ASP A 74 -4.11 22.65 5.40
N ASP A 75 -5.36 22.29 5.34
CA ASP A 75 -6.20 22.06 6.51
C ASP A 75 -6.09 20.62 7.00
N GLU A 76 -5.57 20.42 8.21
CA GLU A 76 -5.43 19.13 8.90
C GLU A 76 -6.73 18.30 8.99
N LEU A 77 -7.88 18.90 8.70
CA LEU A 77 -9.21 18.31 8.74
C LEU A 77 -9.85 18.11 7.36
N SER A 78 -9.19 18.50 6.28
CA SER A 78 -9.78 18.36 4.96
C SER A 78 -9.79 16.89 4.52
N LYS A 79 -10.98 16.37 4.24
CA LYS A 79 -11.13 15.09 3.54
C LYS A 79 -10.47 15.21 2.17
N PRO A 80 -9.84 14.14 1.66
CA PRO A 80 -9.29 14.17 0.31
C PRO A 80 -10.38 14.59 -0.68
N GLN A 81 -10.08 15.57 -1.51
CA GLN A 81 -11.04 16.15 -2.47
C GLN A 81 -11.39 15.21 -3.64
N THR A 82 -10.99 13.96 -3.59
CA THR A 82 -11.27 13.02 -4.66
C THR A 82 -12.15 11.87 -4.20
N ASN A 83 -13.19 11.61 -4.98
CA ASN A 83 -14.01 10.41 -4.86
C ASN A 83 -13.48 9.25 -5.73
N ALA A 84 -12.26 9.35 -6.26
CA ALA A 84 -11.71 8.37 -7.19
C ALA A 84 -11.63 6.98 -6.56
N LEU A 85 -11.13 6.86 -5.32
CA LEU A 85 -11.02 5.58 -4.63
C LEU A 85 -12.41 4.93 -4.38
N PRO A 86 -13.40 5.61 -3.75
CA PRO A 86 -14.74 5.04 -3.58
C PRO A 86 -15.38 4.61 -4.90
N VAL A 87 -15.25 5.43 -5.94
CA VAL A 87 -15.82 5.14 -7.26
C VAL A 87 -15.12 3.94 -7.89
N ALA A 88 -13.80 3.86 -7.85
CA ALA A 88 -13.04 2.74 -8.40
C ALA A 88 -13.38 1.42 -7.70
N LEU A 89 -13.42 1.41 -6.36
CA LEU A 89 -13.79 0.23 -5.59
C LEU A 89 -15.21 -0.22 -5.92
N ALA A 90 -16.18 0.70 -5.90
CA ALA A 90 -17.58 0.38 -6.20
C ALA A 90 -17.75 -0.11 -7.65
N SER A 91 -17.11 0.56 -8.60
CA SER A 91 -17.17 0.19 -10.02
C SER A 91 -16.58 -1.20 -10.27
N SER A 92 -15.42 -1.47 -9.69
CA SER A 92 -14.73 -2.77 -9.85
C SER A 92 -15.54 -3.90 -9.24
N LEU A 93 -16.06 -3.72 -8.02
CA LEU A 93 -16.90 -4.73 -7.37
C LEU A 93 -18.15 -5.03 -8.21
N LEU A 94 -18.87 -4.00 -8.65
CA LEU A 94 -20.13 -4.16 -9.39
C LEU A 94 -19.90 -4.68 -10.80
N TYR A 95 -18.83 -4.24 -11.48
CA TYR A 95 -18.46 -4.79 -12.78
C TYR A 95 -18.22 -6.30 -12.69
N ASN A 96 -17.39 -6.72 -11.75
CA ASN A 96 -17.12 -8.14 -11.55
C ASN A 96 -18.38 -8.90 -11.07
N ALA A 97 -19.24 -8.29 -10.25
CA ALA A 97 -20.51 -8.90 -9.84
C ALA A 97 -21.43 -9.20 -11.02
N GLY A 98 -21.42 -8.36 -12.05
CA GLY A 98 -22.17 -8.56 -13.29
C GLY A 98 -21.67 -9.68 -14.19
N LEU A 99 -20.44 -10.15 -13.97
CA LEU A 99 -19.86 -11.26 -14.73
C LEU A 99 -20.22 -12.60 -14.06
N ASN A 100 -20.89 -13.49 -14.79
CA ASN A 100 -21.40 -14.75 -14.24
C ASN A 100 -20.32 -15.67 -13.63
N THR A 101 -19.08 -15.57 -14.06
CA THR A 101 -17.98 -16.46 -13.68
C THR A 101 -16.89 -15.78 -12.84
N SER A 102 -17.10 -14.55 -12.37
CA SER A 102 -16.02 -13.81 -11.73
C SER A 102 -15.79 -14.19 -10.26
N TYR A 103 -16.86 -14.24 -9.46
CA TYR A 103 -16.83 -14.66 -8.06
C TYR A 103 -18.24 -14.95 -7.54
N ASP A 104 -18.35 -15.71 -6.45
CA ASP A 104 -19.61 -15.98 -5.76
C ASP A 104 -19.69 -15.21 -4.44
N ILE A 105 -18.55 -15.04 -3.77
CA ILE A 105 -18.42 -14.36 -2.49
C ILE A 105 -17.44 -13.20 -2.64
N ALA A 106 -17.83 -12.00 -2.24
CA ALA A 106 -16.93 -10.87 -2.07
C ALA A 106 -16.58 -10.66 -0.59
N ALA A 107 -15.32 -10.84 -0.24
CA ALA A 107 -14.81 -10.46 1.08
C ALA A 107 -14.32 -9.00 1.01
N ILE A 108 -14.93 -8.11 1.80
CA ILE A 108 -14.76 -6.66 1.66
C ILE A 108 -14.32 -6.07 3.00
N ALA A 109 -13.12 -5.49 3.04
CA ALA A 109 -12.61 -4.75 4.19
C ALA A 109 -13.04 -3.28 4.08
N LEU A 110 -14.10 -2.91 4.77
CA LEU A 110 -14.70 -1.58 4.75
C LEU A 110 -15.17 -1.16 6.14
N GLY A 111 -14.97 0.14 6.45
CA GLY A 111 -15.52 0.78 7.66
C GLY A 111 -16.59 1.84 7.38
N ASP A 112 -16.74 2.27 6.14
CA ASP A 112 -17.60 3.39 5.76
C ASP A 112 -19.01 2.91 5.34
N PRO A 113 -20.10 3.44 5.96
CA PRO A 113 -21.49 3.08 5.66
C PRO A 113 -21.94 3.54 4.27
N ASP A 114 -21.26 4.47 3.63
CA ASP A 114 -21.63 4.98 2.32
C ASP A 114 -21.59 3.88 1.24
N TYR A 115 -20.83 2.80 1.51
CA TYR A 115 -20.78 1.61 0.65
C TYR A 115 -21.99 0.66 0.76
N VAL A 116 -22.96 0.94 1.64
CA VAL A 116 -24.19 0.12 1.78
C VAL A 116 -24.91 -0.05 0.44
N SER A 117 -24.98 1.00 -0.37
CA SER A 117 -25.63 0.95 -1.69
C SER A 117 -24.93 -0.03 -2.64
N MET A 118 -23.60 -0.03 -2.62
CA MET A 118 -22.76 -0.95 -3.39
C MET A 118 -23.00 -2.40 -2.96
N ILE A 119 -22.99 -2.67 -1.65
CA ILE A 119 -23.24 -4.01 -1.08
C ILE A 119 -24.61 -4.52 -1.52
N LYS A 120 -25.66 -3.70 -1.39
CA LYS A 120 -27.03 -4.06 -1.83
C LYS A 120 -27.06 -4.44 -3.30
N ARG A 121 -26.38 -3.67 -4.15
CA ARG A 121 -26.33 -3.94 -5.60
C ARG A 121 -25.61 -5.25 -5.91
N ALA A 122 -24.48 -5.52 -5.28
CA ALA A 122 -23.75 -6.79 -5.48
C ALA A 122 -24.63 -7.99 -5.08
N ARG A 123 -25.37 -7.88 -3.96
CA ARG A 123 -26.33 -8.92 -3.53
C ARG A 123 -27.50 -9.09 -4.50
N MET A 124 -28.03 -8.00 -5.08
CA MET A 124 -29.07 -8.07 -6.12
C MET A 124 -28.58 -8.80 -7.38
N LEU A 125 -27.26 -8.78 -7.64
CA LEU A 125 -26.61 -9.55 -8.70
C LEU A 125 -26.30 -11.01 -8.29
N GLY A 126 -26.84 -11.47 -7.16
CA GLY A 126 -26.68 -12.85 -6.69
C GLY A 126 -25.36 -13.13 -5.97
N LYS A 127 -24.56 -12.10 -5.66
CA LYS A 127 -23.28 -12.26 -4.95
C LYS A 127 -23.50 -12.21 -3.44
N ARG A 128 -22.69 -13.00 -2.70
CA ARG A 128 -22.71 -13.00 -1.23
C ARG A 128 -21.59 -12.11 -0.71
N ILE A 129 -21.80 -11.52 0.47
CA ILE A 129 -20.87 -10.54 1.05
C ILE A 129 -20.38 -11.04 2.41
N LEU A 130 -19.06 -11.17 2.54
CA LEU A 130 -18.36 -11.27 3.80
C LEU A 130 -17.74 -9.91 4.12
N LEU A 131 -18.16 -9.31 5.22
CA LEU A 131 -17.56 -8.06 5.70
C LEU A 131 -16.35 -8.38 6.58
N ILE A 132 -15.23 -7.71 6.32
CA ILE A 132 -14.03 -7.75 7.15
C ILE A 132 -13.96 -6.42 7.91
N GLY A 133 -13.75 -6.49 9.21
CA GLY A 133 -13.71 -5.30 10.06
C GLY A 133 -12.60 -5.35 11.09
N ILE A 134 -12.46 -4.21 11.79
CA ILE A 134 -11.62 -4.06 12.99
C ILE A 134 -12.58 -3.73 14.14
N LYS A 135 -12.38 -4.38 15.30
CA LYS A 135 -13.17 -4.11 16.49
C LYS A 135 -12.96 -2.66 16.95
N ASN A 136 -13.95 -2.09 17.59
CA ASN A 136 -13.88 -0.75 18.17
C ASN A 136 -13.64 0.40 17.18
N THR A 137 -13.79 0.17 15.88
CA THR A 137 -13.82 1.27 14.92
C THR A 137 -15.14 2.05 15.03
N PRO A 138 -15.15 3.39 14.77
CA PRO A 138 -16.31 4.24 15.02
C PRO A 138 -17.58 3.85 14.26
N ASP A 139 -17.45 3.18 13.13
CA ASP A 139 -18.62 2.87 12.31
C ASP A 139 -19.21 1.50 12.60
N THR A 140 -20.23 1.52 13.46
CA THR A 140 -21.03 0.34 13.78
C THR A 140 -22.17 0.11 12.78
N ARG A 141 -22.49 1.08 11.91
CA ARG A 141 -23.68 1.03 11.04
C ARG A 141 -23.68 -0.08 10.01
N LEU A 142 -22.52 -0.44 9.47
CA LEU A 142 -22.40 -1.61 8.59
C LEU A 142 -22.58 -2.93 9.38
N ARG A 143 -22.01 -3.00 10.57
CA ARG A 143 -21.96 -4.22 11.41
C ARG A 143 -23.32 -4.54 12.05
N THR A 144 -24.10 -3.51 12.38
CA THR A 144 -25.43 -3.67 12.99
C THR A 144 -26.55 -3.99 11.99
N ARG A 145 -26.33 -3.77 10.70
CA ARG A 145 -27.29 -4.09 9.65
C ARG A 145 -27.15 -5.53 9.17
N THR A 146 -27.42 -6.47 10.05
CA THR A 146 -27.36 -7.92 9.76
C THR A 146 -28.12 -8.33 8.49
N ALA A 147 -29.18 -7.59 8.13
CA ALA A 147 -29.92 -7.81 6.88
C ALA A 147 -29.11 -7.54 5.60
N LEU A 148 -27.93 -6.91 5.70
CA LEU A 148 -27.04 -6.62 4.57
C LEU A 148 -25.92 -7.64 4.43
N LEU A 149 -25.69 -8.44 5.45
CA LEU A 149 -24.58 -9.40 5.51
C LEU A 149 -25.12 -10.81 5.27
N ASP A 150 -24.41 -11.56 4.46
CA ASP A 150 -24.73 -12.98 4.23
C ASP A 150 -24.01 -13.87 5.23
N TYR A 151 -22.95 -13.34 5.86
CA TYR A 151 -22.09 -14.04 6.82
C TYR A 151 -21.79 -13.14 8.04
N PRO A 152 -21.43 -13.73 9.18
CA PRO A 152 -20.87 -12.98 10.31
C PRO A 152 -19.64 -12.19 9.89
N VAL A 153 -19.44 -11.02 10.52
CA VAL A 153 -18.27 -10.18 10.24
C VAL A 153 -16.99 -10.89 10.67
N LEU A 154 -16.02 -10.98 9.80
CA LEU A 154 -14.67 -11.42 10.12
C LEU A 154 -13.90 -10.25 10.74
N TYR A 155 -13.50 -10.37 12.00
CA TYR A 155 -12.71 -9.35 12.67
C TYR A 155 -11.21 -9.70 12.61
N LEU A 156 -10.41 -8.84 12.00
CA LEU A 156 -8.96 -9.05 11.89
C LEU A 156 -8.27 -9.04 13.26
N ASP A 157 -8.86 -8.34 14.24
CA ASP A 157 -8.37 -8.32 15.64
C ASP A 157 -8.30 -9.72 16.27
N ASP A 158 -9.16 -10.64 15.84
CA ASP A 158 -9.17 -12.02 16.36
C ASP A 158 -8.01 -12.85 15.77
N HIS A 159 -7.30 -12.30 14.80
CA HIS A 159 -6.21 -12.96 14.07
C HIS A 159 -4.87 -12.20 14.16
N LEU A 160 -4.70 -11.29 15.15
CA LEU A 160 -3.51 -10.44 15.25
C LEU A 160 -2.21 -11.25 15.30
N GLU A 161 -2.17 -12.32 16.10
CA GLU A 161 -0.99 -13.17 16.20
C GLU A 161 -0.65 -13.86 14.87
N THR A 162 -1.66 -14.23 14.11
CA THR A 162 -1.48 -14.81 12.78
C THR A 162 -1.03 -13.75 11.77
N LEU A 163 -1.59 -12.54 11.87
CA LEU A 163 -1.30 -11.43 10.95
C LEU A 163 0.03 -10.76 11.20
N LYS A 164 0.59 -10.96 12.39
CA LYS A 164 1.88 -10.37 12.73
C LYS A 164 2.94 -10.79 11.71
N LEU A 165 3.63 -9.81 11.17
CA LEU A 165 4.77 -10.05 10.30
C LEU A 165 5.93 -10.54 11.18
N ASP A 166 6.29 -11.81 11.05
CA ASP A 166 7.47 -12.36 11.70
C ASP A 166 8.72 -11.73 11.07
N ARG A 167 9.22 -10.71 11.73
CA ARG A 167 10.51 -10.13 11.37
C ARG A 167 11.63 -10.98 11.96
N HIS A 168 11.85 -12.16 11.38
CA HIS A 168 13.04 -12.91 11.75
C HIS A 168 14.28 -12.12 11.33
N GLU A 169 15.00 -11.64 12.33
CA GLU A 169 16.31 -11.06 12.09
C GLU A 169 17.25 -12.17 11.60
N HIS A 170 17.94 -11.90 10.54
CA HIS A 170 18.94 -12.77 9.95
C HIS A 170 20.17 -11.97 9.57
N TYR A 171 21.32 -12.63 9.55
CA TYR A 171 22.54 -11.99 9.12
C TYR A 171 22.55 -11.78 7.62
N ARG A 172 22.83 -10.56 7.20
CA ARG A 172 22.98 -10.19 5.79
C ARG A 172 24.34 -9.53 5.58
N GLN A 173 24.97 -9.90 4.47
CA GLN A 173 26.21 -9.29 4.03
C GLN A 173 25.92 -7.98 3.30
N CYS A 174 26.60 -6.90 3.70
CA CYS A 174 26.47 -5.60 3.07
C CYS A 174 27.12 -5.60 1.69
N MET A 175 26.39 -5.17 0.67
CA MET A 175 26.88 -5.10 -0.71
C MET A 175 27.98 -4.06 -0.92
N SER A 176 28.17 -3.12 0.01
CA SER A 176 29.16 -2.05 -0.12
C SER A 176 30.46 -2.34 0.64
N CYS A 177 30.41 -3.00 1.79
CA CYS A 177 31.60 -3.20 2.64
C CYS A 177 31.77 -4.64 3.12
N ASP A 178 30.98 -5.57 2.63
CA ASP A 178 30.98 -7.00 2.96
C ASP A 178 30.80 -7.34 4.45
N SER A 179 30.52 -6.35 5.31
CA SER A 179 30.22 -6.61 6.72
C SER A 179 28.90 -7.32 6.89
N GLU A 180 28.83 -8.25 7.83
CA GLU A 180 27.57 -8.88 8.22
C GLU A 180 26.88 -8.06 9.31
N GLU A 181 25.59 -7.84 9.14
CA GLU A 181 24.73 -7.16 10.12
C GLU A 181 23.43 -7.93 10.26
N MET A 182 22.95 -8.03 11.50
CA MET A 182 21.64 -8.61 11.78
C MET A 182 20.55 -7.62 11.35
N THR A 183 19.63 -8.08 10.52
CA THR A 183 18.59 -7.25 9.95
C THR A 183 17.32 -8.05 9.66
N ASN A 184 16.20 -7.36 9.65
CA ASN A 184 14.93 -7.88 9.18
C ASN A 184 14.65 -7.58 7.69
N TRP A 185 15.66 -7.07 6.97
CA TRP A 185 15.54 -6.77 5.55
C TRP A 185 15.58 -8.04 4.69
N HIS A 186 14.53 -8.30 3.92
CA HIS A 186 14.39 -9.47 3.04
C HIS A 186 14.60 -9.15 1.55
N GLY A 187 14.86 -7.89 1.20
CA GLY A 187 15.14 -7.49 -0.19
C GLY A 187 16.46 -8.04 -0.73
N THR A 188 16.65 -7.99 -2.04
CA THR A 188 17.87 -8.49 -2.71
C THR A 188 19.12 -7.72 -2.30
N ASP A 189 19.01 -6.40 -2.20
CA ASP A 189 20.13 -5.50 -1.96
C ASP A 189 20.12 -5.04 -0.50
N PHE A 190 21.19 -5.38 0.24
CA PHE A 190 21.33 -4.98 1.63
C PHE A 190 22.57 -4.11 1.83
N TYR A 191 22.38 -2.99 2.52
CA TYR A 191 23.45 -2.10 2.96
C TYR A 191 23.39 -1.96 4.48
N CYS A 192 24.51 -2.20 5.17
CA CYS A 192 24.58 -2.06 6.62
C CYS A 192 24.30 -0.63 7.09
N SER A 193 23.99 -0.46 8.38
CA SER A 193 23.68 0.85 8.98
C SER A 193 24.75 1.90 8.71
N LYS A 194 26.04 1.53 8.82
CA LYS A 194 27.18 2.42 8.52
C LYS A 194 27.23 2.88 7.07
N CYS A 195 26.98 1.98 6.12
CA CYS A 195 27.00 2.35 4.71
C CYS A 195 25.80 3.22 4.34
N ARG A 196 24.61 2.94 4.91
CA ARG A 196 23.43 3.78 4.73
C ARG A 196 23.61 5.19 5.31
N GLU A 197 24.24 5.31 6.47
CA GLU A 197 24.57 6.61 7.05
C GLU A 197 25.60 7.38 6.21
N ASN A 198 26.57 6.70 5.64
CA ASN A 198 27.56 7.34 4.76
C ASN A 198 26.94 7.78 3.42
N ASP A 199 26.02 7.00 2.85
CA ASP A 199 25.30 7.37 1.61
C ASP A 199 24.30 8.51 1.82
N THR A 200 23.78 8.70 3.04
CA THR A 200 22.87 9.80 3.38
C THR A 200 23.59 11.07 3.82
N ARG A 201 24.91 11.01 4.10
CA ARG A 201 25.69 12.22 4.43
C ARG A 201 25.85 13.06 3.20
N ALA A 202 25.37 14.30 3.27
CA ALA A 202 25.68 15.30 2.27
C ALA A 202 27.21 15.49 2.19
N GLN A 203 27.75 15.34 1.01
CA GLN A 203 29.16 15.58 0.70
C GLN A 203 29.27 16.83 -0.15
N LEU A 204 30.30 17.62 0.12
CA LEU A 204 30.61 18.77 -0.72
C LEU A 204 31.08 18.26 -2.09
N ARG A 205 30.34 18.60 -3.13
CA ARG A 205 30.64 18.17 -4.50
C ARG A 205 30.75 19.38 -5.42
N THR A 206 31.74 19.34 -6.29
CA THR A 206 31.95 20.39 -7.30
C THR A 206 31.19 20.00 -8.56
N CYS A 207 30.39 20.94 -9.08
CA CYS A 207 29.67 20.75 -10.33
C CYS A 207 30.63 20.64 -11.53
N ASN A 208 30.51 19.57 -12.29
CA ASN A 208 31.36 19.31 -13.46
C ASN A 208 31.16 20.31 -14.62
N ASN A 209 30.11 21.14 -14.56
CA ASN A 209 29.85 22.12 -15.61
C ASN A 209 30.22 23.59 -15.23
N CYS A 210 29.88 24.01 -14.01
CA CYS A 210 30.06 25.41 -13.60
C CYS A 210 31.03 25.56 -12.41
N ASN A 211 31.61 24.49 -11.90
CA ASN A 211 32.54 24.44 -10.76
C ASN A 211 31.94 24.96 -9.43
N LYS A 212 30.62 25.15 -9.34
CA LYS A 212 29.95 25.50 -8.08
C LYS A 212 30.03 24.33 -7.12
N GLU A 213 30.37 24.57 -5.87
CA GLU A 213 30.36 23.59 -4.80
C GLU A 213 29.02 23.63 -4.09
N GLU A 214 28.40 22.43 -3.91
CA GLU A 214 27.17 22.25 -3.18
C GLU A 214 27.25 20.98 -2.34
N GLU A 215 26.61 21.00 -1.16
CA GLU A 215 26.40 19.80 -0.37
C GLU A 215 25.28 18.96 -1.01
N THR A 216 25.58 17.70 -1.31
CA THR A 216 24.64 16.80 -1.96
C THR A 216 24.87 15.38 -1.52
N THR A 217 23.81 14.58 -1.54
CA THR A 217 23.86 13.11 -1.33
C THR A 217 24.14 12.34 -2.62
N TRP A 218 24.47 13.03 -3.71
CA TRP A 218 24.78 12.40 -4.99
C TRP A 218 26.10 11.65 -4.93
N SER A 219 26.06 10.33 -5.14
CA SER A 219 27.20 9.41 -5.00
C SER A 219 27.93 9.09 -6.30
N GLU A 220 27.31 9.36 -7.47
CA GLU A 220 27.94 9.04 -8.77
C GLU A 220 29.14 9.94 -9.10
N PRO A 221 30.07 9.47 -9.94
CA PRO A 221 31.33 10.17 -10.19
C PRO A 221 31.14 11.57 -10.82
N TYR A 222 30.08 11.78 -11.59
CA TYR A 222 29.79 13.06 -12.22
C TYR A 222 28.62 13.77 -11.51
N TYR A 223 28.89 14.97 -11.01
CA TYR A 223 27.89 15.79 -10.34
C TYR A 223 27.59 17.05 -11.14
N TYR A 224 26.33 17.37 -11.32
CA TYR A 224 25.85 18.62 -11.91
C TYR A 224 24.88 19.29 -10.93
N CYS A 225 25.13 20.56 -10.58
CA CYS A 225 24.29 21.34 -9.69
C CYS A 225 22.87 21.52 -10.25
N PHE A 226 21.95 21.91 -9.40
CA PHE A 226 20.55 22.08 -9.81
C PHE A 226 20.40 22.99 -11.03
N ASP A 227 21.08 24.17 -11.03
CA ASP A 227 20.97 25.15 -12.10
C ASP A 227 21.46 24.61 -13.45
N CYS A 228 22.53 23.82 -13.43
CA CYS A 228 23.06 23.19 -14.64
C CYS A 228 22.14 22.10 -15.20
N ARG A 229 21.54 21.31 -14.35
CA ARG A 229 20.55 20.29 -14.76
C ARG A 229 19.27 20.92 -15.33
N GLU A 230 18.79 22.01 -14.71
CA GLU A 230 17.64 22.77 -15.19
C GLU A 230 17.92 23.41 -16.55
N SER A 231 19.08 24.02 -16.72
CA SER A 231 19.48 24.62 -18.00
C SER A 231 19.57 23.59 -19.12
N TYR A 232 20.08 22.41 -18.82
CA TYR A 232 20.14 21.31 -19.78
C TYR A 232 18.74 20.81 -20.16
N ARG A 233 17.82 20.64 -19.21
CA ARG A 233 16.43 20.26 -19.48
C ARG A 233 15.70 21.28 -20.34
N LYS A 234 15.90 22.57 -20.07
CA LYS A 234 15.31 23.65 -20.87
C LYS A 234 15.82 23.66 -22.31
N SER A 235 17.12 23.38 -22.52
CA SER A 235 17.69 23.29 -23.87
C SER A 235 17.13 22.11 -24.68
N GLN A 236 16.84 20.99 -24.05
CA GLN A 236 16.23 19.82 -24.71
C GLN A 236 14.79 20.08 -25.16
N ASN A 237 14.02 20.81 -24.35
CA ASN A 237 12.62 21.13 -24.64
C ASN A 237 12.46 22.17 -25.77
N THR A 238 13.52 22.96 -26.10
CA THR A 238 13.49 23.94 -27.20
C THR A 238 13.74 23.31 -28.58
N PHE A 239 14.21 22.08 -28.65
CA PHE A 239 14.44 21.34 -29.91
C PHE A 239 13.29 20.45 -30.36
N SER A 240 12.15 20.47 -29.65
CA SER A 240 10.97 19.62 -29.94
C SER A 240 9.77 20.43 -30.44
N MET A 241 10.00 21.57 -31.11
CA MET A 241 8.99 22.32 -31.84
C MET A 241 9.33 22.36 -33.34
#